data_5aa397dc7263355f80d09e0e5c603bb9
#
_entry.id   5aa397dc7263355f80d09e0e5c603bb9
#
_cell.length_a   1.000
_cell.length_b   1.000
_cell.length_c   1.000
_cell.angle_alpha   90.00
_cell.angle_beta   90.00
_cell.angle_gamma   90.00
#
_symmetry.space_group_name_H-M   'P 1'
#
loop_
_entity.id
_entity.type
_entity.pdbx_description
1 polymer ?
#
loop_
_entity_poly.entity_id
_entity_poly.type
_entity_poly.pdbx_seq_one_letter_code
_entity_poly.pdbx_strand_id
1 'polypeptide(L)'
;PSTYELPYEKLDLADITDVMQLPVFDKGCDSSYTWSKRYKHLMTDRTVTEAVDELTALLPHGQFQHPVSKQHTHMVFTGGEPMLKNTQPGMIDVLREFYRRGNMPKNVTVETNGTKPITPELEKYIEDFQHDWGGEWMWSISPKLWHTAGEQHKKAIQPDVVGKYAEVSKRGQLKYVVNGTEESWREVEENTRLFREAGCDFPVWIMGIGGTFEGLTETEASIADEAIQRGYNYTSRVHVHIYGN
;
A
#
# COMPACT_ATOMS: atom_id res chain seq x y z
N PRO A 1 1.44 -21.26 -4.41
CA PRO A 1 0.11 -20.72 -4.56
C PRO A 1 -0.20 -19.94 -3.31
N SER A 2 -0.66 -18.70 -3.44
CA SER A 2 -1.19 -17.98 -2.29
C SER A 2 -2.38 -18.76 -1.76
N THR A 3 -2.51 -18.86 -0.46
CA THR A 3 -3.68 -19.45 0.20
C THR A 3 -4.91 -18.53 0.15
N TYR A 4 -4.81 -17.40 -0.58
CA TYR A 4 -5.93 -16.50 -0.81
C TYR A 4 -7.01 -17.23 -1.61
N GLU A 5 -8.16 -17.41 -1.01
CA GLU A 5 -9.38 -17.64 -1.77
C GLU A 5 -9.65 -16.38 -2.60
N LEU A 6 -9.60 -16.48 -3.91
CA LEU A 6 -10.00 -15.40 -4.77
C LEU A 6 -11.53 -15.33 -4.72
N PRO A 7 -12.13 -14.29 -4.12
CA PRO A 7 -13.57 -14.26 -3.85
C PRO A 7 -14.43 -14.30 -5.12
N TYR A 8 -13.82 -14.02 -6.28
CA TYR A 8 -14.52 -14.00 -7.57
C TYR A 8 -14.32 -15.26 -8.41
N GLU A 9 -13.90 -16.38 -7.83
CA GLU A 9 -13.74 -17.62 -8.59
C GLU A 9 -15.04 -18.14 -9.22
N LYS A 10 -16.17 -17.77 -8.62
CA LYS A 10 -17.52 -18.19 -9.07
C LYS A 10 -18.19 -17.19 -10.02
N LEU A 11 -17.57 -16.02 -10.28
CA LEU A 11 -18.16 -15.04 -11.19
C LEU A 11 -17.83 -15.39 -12.65
N ASP A 12 -18.81 -15.24 -13.53
CA ASP A 12 -18.54 -15.16 -14.96
C ASP A 12 -17.92 -13.81 -15.27
N LEU A 13 -16.61 -13.82 -15.48
CA LEU A 13 -15.85 -12.60 -15.72
C LEU A 13 -16.07 -12.03 -17.13
N ALA A 14 -16.72 -12.75 -18.02
CA ALA A 14 -16.99 -12.28 -19.39
C ALA A 14 -17.93 -11.07 -19.40
N ASP A 15 -18.82 -10.99 -18.41
CA ASP A 15 -19.80 -9.88 -18.29
C ASP A 15 -19.23 -8.66 -17.55
N ILE A 16 -18.02 -8.77 -16.95
CA ILE A 16 -17.38 -7.68 -16.19
C ILE A 16 -16.44 -6.92 -17.11
N THR A 17 -16.80 -5.69 -17.42
CA THR A 17 -16.02 -4.80 -18.30
C THR A 17 -15.36 -3.64 -17.58
N ASP A 18 -15.69 -3.43 -16.28
CA ASP A 18 -15.15 -2.38 -15.43
C ASP A 18 -14.90 -2.92 -14.01
N VAL A 19 -13.82 -2.47 -13.38
CA VAL A 19 -13.46 -2.86 -12.01
C VAL A 19 -14.53 -2.48 -10.98
N MET A 20 -15.30 -1.42 -11.23
CA MET A 20 -16.39 -0.98 -10.37
C MET A 20 -17.59 -1.93 -10.36
N GLN A 21 -17.63 -2.90 -11.28
CA GLN A 21 -18.67 -3.95 -11.31
C GLN A 21 -18.30 -5.15 -10.42
N LEU A 22 -17.07 -5.18 -9.90
CA LEU A 22 -16.64 -6.23 -8.99
C LEU A 22 -17.32 -6.06 -7.63
N PRO A 23 -17.78 -7.15 -7.02
CA PRO A 23 -18.35 -7.08 -5.68
C PRO A 23 -17.29 -6.73 -4.63
N VAL A 24 -17.74 -6.18 -3.50
CA VAL A 24 -16.88 -5.94 -2.34
C VAL A 24 -16.40 -7.26 -1.75
N PHE A 25 -15.15 -7.29 -1.34
CA PHE A 25 -14.51 -8.47 -0.76
C PHE A 25 -14.82 -8.63 0.73
N ASP A 26 -15.26 -9.81 1.12
CA ASP A 26 -15.35 -10.19 2.54
C ASP A 26 -14.04 -10.74 3.08
N LYS A 27 -13.27 -11.43 2.23
CA LYS A 27 -12.00 -12.08 2.60
C LYS A 27 -11.01 -12.07 1.44
N GLY A 28 -9.71 -12.06 1.78
CA GLY A 28 -8.63 -12.17 0.80
C GLY A 28 -8.10 -10.82 0.35
N CYS A 29 -7.56 -10.77 -0.87
CA CYS A 29 -6.95 -9.57 -1.42
C CYS A 29 -7.99 -8.75 -2.19
N ASP A 30 -8.36 -7.58 -1.67
CA ASP A 30 -9.30 -6.64 -2.27
C ASP A 30 -8.81 -6.06 -3.61
N SER A 31 -7.53 -6.14 -3.90
CA SER A 31 -6.91 -5.69 -5.15
C SER A 31 -6.46 -6.84 -6.06
N SER A 32 -7.07 -8.03 -5.95
CA SER A 32 -6.69 -9.20 -6.78
C SER A 32 -6.83 -8.95 -8.28
N TYR A 33 -7.72 -8.07 -8.69
CA TYR A 33 -7.90 -7.66 -10.09
C TYR A 33 -6.67 -6.94 -10.68
N THR A 34 -5.78 -6.40 -9.86
CA THR A 34 -4.57 -5.72 -10.34
C THR A 34 -3.42 -6.67 -10.68
N TRP A 35 -3.46 -7.93 -10.23
CA TRP A 35 -2.37 -8.89 -10.42
C TRP A 35 -2.80 -10.27 -10.93
N SER A 36 -4.07 -10.66 -10.75
CA SER A 36 -4.55 -11.96 -11.20
C SER A 36 -4.77 -11.97 -12.72
N LYS A 37 -4.23 -12.99 -13.39
CA LYS A 37 -4.39 -13.19 -14.85
C LYS A 37 -5.86 -13.28 -15.28
N ARG A 38 -6.78 -13.63 -14.39
CA ARG A 38 -8.22 -13.70 -14.65
C ARG A 38 -8.80 -12.34 -15.05
N TYR A 39 -8.22 -11.26 -14.53
CA TYR A 39 -8.68 -9.89 -14.76
C TYR A 39 -7.82 -9.15 -15.79
N LYS A 40 -7.03 -9.88 -16.59
CA LYS A 40 -6.15 -9.24 -17.58
C LYS A 40 -6.90 -8.33 -18.54
N HIS A 41 -8.13 -8.64 -18.87
CA HIS A 41 -8.98 -7.83 -19.75
C HIS A 41 -9.42 -6.49 -19.13
N LEU A 42 -9.33 -6.34 -17.79
CA LEU A 42 -9.57 -5.09 -17.07
C LEU A 42 -8.29 -4.27 -16.87
N MET A 43 -7.13 -4.84 -17.20
CA MET A 43 -5.85 -4.13 -17.08
C MET A 43 -5.58 -3.38 -18.38
N THR A 44 -5.06 -2.18 -18.25
CA THR A 44 -4.67 -1.36 -19.40
C THR A 44 -3.19 -1.01 -19.30
N ASP A 45 -2.44 -1.33 -20.34
CA ASP A 45 -1.06 -0.89 -20.46
C ASP A 45 -1.04 0.59 -20.83
N ARG A 46 -0.11 1.35 -20.21
CA ARG A 46 0.13 2.75 -20.46
C ARG A 46 1.62 2.98 -20.71
N THR A 47 1.93 3.83 -21.64
CA THR A 47 3.28 4.42 -21.71
C THR A 47 3.46 5.37 -20.51
N VAL A 48 4.71 5.67 -20.17
CA VAL A 48 5.02 6.63 -19.09
C VAL A 48 4.37 8.00 -19.36
N THR A 49 4.39 8.44 -20.62
CA THR A 49 3.79 9.72 -21.03
C THR A 49 2.28 9.71 -20.79
N GLU A 50 1.56 8.69 -21.24
CA GLU A 50 0.12 8.56 -21.05
C GLU A 50 -0.24 8.48 -19.55
N ALA A 51 0.49 7.70 -18.77
CA ALA A 51 0.28 7.60 -17.32
C ALA A 51 0.44 8.96 -16.63
N VAL A 52 1.48 9.72 -16.98
CA VAL A 52 1.72 11.05 -16.42
C VAL A 52 0.67 12.07 -16.89
N ASP A 53 0.17 11.97 -18.12
CA ASP A 53 -0.93 12.80 -18.61
C ASP A 53 -2.22 12.54 -17.83
N GLU A 54 -2.60 11.28 -17.67
CA GLU A 54 -3.78 10.87 -16.89
C GLU A 54 -3.67 11.30 -15.42
N LEU A 55 -2.53 11.05 -14.77
CA LEU A 55 -2.28 11.47 -13.39
C LEU A 55 -2.30 12.99 -13.23
N THR A 56 -1.73 13.74 -14.18
CA THR A 56 -1.76 15.21 -14.18
C THR A 56 -3.19 15.73 -14.24
N ALA A 57 -4.05 15.11 -15.05
CA ALA A 57 -5.45 15.50 -15.18
C ALA A 57 -6.26 15.29 -13.87
N LEU A 58 -5.83 14.36 -13.00
CA LEU A 58 -6.44 14.12 -11.70
C LEU A 58 -5.97 15.09 -10.60
N LEU A 59 -4.83 15.76 -10.82
CA LEU A 59 -4.30 16.70 -9.83
C LEU A 59 -5.10 18.00 -9.80
N PRO A 60 -5.34 18.59 -8.62
CA PRO A 60 -5.92 19.92 -8.52
C PRO A 60 -5.09 20.95 -9.30
N HIS A 61 -5.71 21.59 -10.28
CA HIS A 61 -5.03 22.53 -11.20
C HIS A 61 -3.86 21.92 -12.00
N GLY A 62 -3.81 20.60 -12.16
CA GLY A 62 -2.74 19.91 -12.86
C GLY A 62 -1.38 19.94 -12.14
N GLN A 63 -1.33 20.28 -10.85
CA GLN A 63 -0.11 20.50 -10.09
C GLN A 63 -0.11 19.71 -8.78
N PHE A 64 1.06 19.11 -8.42
CA PHE A 64 1.23 18.51 -7.09
C PHE A 64 1.17 19.53 -5.96
N GLN A 65 1.61 20.75 -6.18
CA GLN A 65 1.44 21.84 -5.22
C GLN A 65 0.24 22.70 -5.60
N HIS A 66 -0.76 22.75 -4.72
CA HIS A 66 -1.93 23.60 -4.94
C HIS A 66 -1.52 25.10 -4.99
N PRO A 67 -1.91 25.85 -6.04
CA PRO A 67 -1.38 27.20 -6.28
C PRO A 67 -1.76 28.22 -5.20
N VAL A 68 -2.88 28.01 -4.51
CA VAL A 68 -3.38 28.93 -3.47
C VAL A 68 -2.99 28.44 -2.07
N SER A 69 -3.41 27.23 -1.67
CA SER A 69 -3.16 26.69 -0.32
C SER A 69 -1.72 26.28 -0.08
N LYS A 70 -0.92 26.11 -1.14
CA LYS A 70 0.45 25.60 -1.10
C LYS A 70 0.59 24.18 -0.55
N GLN A 71 -0.51 23.49 -0.30
CA GLN A 71 -0.50 22.08 0.08
C GLN A 71 0.03 21.20 -1.05
N HIS A 72 0.75 20.15 -0.69
CA HIS A 72 1.27 19.16 -1.61
C HIS A 72 0.40 17.91 -1.62
N THR A 73 0.03 17.47 -2.81
CA THR A 73 -0.56 16.17 -3.04
C THR A 73 0.54 15.10 -3.00
N HIS A 74 0.27 13.96 -2.37
CA HIS A 74 1.18 12.82 -2.37
C HIS A 74 1.03 12.02 -3.67
N MET A 75 2.16 11.59 -4.23
CA MET A 75 2.20 10.53 -5.22
C MET A 75 2.22 9.20 -4.47
N VAL A 76 1.25 8.33 -4.73
CA VAL A 76 1.16 7.02 -4.09
C VAL A 76 1.35 5.92 -5.14
N PHE A 77 2.37 5.11 -4.97
CA PHE A 77 2.54 3.86 -5.72
C PHE A 77 1.95 2.71 -4.92
N THR A 78 0.94 2.10 -5.48
CA THR A 78 0.18 0.99 -4.89
C THR A 78 -0.23 -0.01 -5.98
N GLY A 79 -1.22 -0.81 -5.75
CA GLY A 79 -1.73 -1.80 -6.69
C GLY A 79 -1.45 -3.22 -6.20
N GLY A 80 -1.06 -4.15 -7.05
CA GLY A 80 -0.75 -5.50 -6.61
C GLY A 80 0.43 -5.53 -5.63
N GLU A 81 1.63 -5.34 -6.14
CA GLU A 81 2.85 -5.15 -5.36
C GLU A 81 3.81 -4.26 -6.16
N PRO A 82 3.95 -2.98 -5.80
CA PRO A 82 4.77 -2.04 -6.56
C PRO A 82 6.27 -2.34 -6.46
N MET A 83 6.69 -3.10 -5.45
CA MET A 83 8.11 -3.44 -5.24
C MET A 83 8.57 -4.69 -5.99
N LEU A 84 7.75 -5.26 -6.89
CA LEU A 84 8.25 -6.29 -7.80
C LEU A 84 9.43 -5.76 -8.62
N LYS A 85 10.46 -6.58 -8.82
CA LYS A 85 11.69 -6.16 -9.50
C LYS A 85 11.45 -5.50 -10.87
N ASN A 86 10.46 -5.96 -11.60
CA ASN A 86 10.12 -5.47 -12.94
C ASN A 86 9.23 -4.21 -12.93
N THR A 87 8.66 -3.82 -11.80
CA THR A 87 7.83 -2.61 -11.67
C THR A 87 8.61 -1.40 -11.14
N GLN A 88 9.68 -1.63 -10.40
CA GLN A 88 10.49 -0.56 -9.81
C GLN A 88 11.05 0.44 -10.86
N PRO A 89 11.55 0.00 -12.05
CA PRO A 89 11.97 0.95 -13.09
C PRO A 89 10.83 1.87 -13.54
N GLY A 90 9.62 1.35 -13.66
CA GLY A 90 8.44 2.16 -14.05
C GLY A 90 8.11 3.28 -13.07
N MET A 91 8.29 3.05 -11.75
CA MET A 91 8.14 4.11 -10.75
C MET A 91 9.15 5.24 -10.97
N ILE A 92 10.40 4.87 -11.24
CA ILE A 92 11.48 5.83 -11.52
C ILE A 92 11.15 6.65 -12.78
N ASP A 93 10.71 5.97 -13.85
CA ASP A 93 10.44 6.62 -15.13
C ASP A 93 9.26 7.60 -15.05
N VAL A 94 8.20 7.24 -14.30
CA VAL A 94 7.07 8.15 -14.03
C VAL A 94 7.53 9.39 -13.27
N LEU A 95 8.35 9.23 -12.23
CA LEU A 95 8.86 10.36 -11.46
C LEU A 95 9.83 11.23 -12.27
N ARG A 96 10.69 10.65 -13.09
CA ARG A 96 11.56 11.37 -14.02
C ARG A 96 10.76 12.20 -15.05
N GLU A 97 9.66 11.66 -15.55
CA GLU A 97 8.80 12.38 -16.48
C GLU A 97 8.09 13.56 -15.80
N PHE A 98 7.60 13.39 -14.55
CA PHE A 98 7.09 14.52 -13.77
C PHE A 98 8.16 15.58 -13.51
N TYR A 99 9.40 15.17 -13.21
CA TYR A 99 10.53 16.09 -13.06
C TYR A 99 10.80 16.88 -14.38
N ARG A 100 10.86 16.17 -15.51
CA ARG A 100 11.07 16.76 -16.83
C ARG A 100 9.99 17.81 -17.18
N ARG A 101 8.75 17.60 -16.69
CA ARG A 101 7.62 18.54 -16.88
C ARG A 101 7.61 19.70 -15.87
N GLY A 102 8.54 19.74 -14.94
CA GLY A 102 8.57 20.77 -13.88
C GLY A 102 7.46 20.62 -12.84
N ASN A 103 6.86 19.43 -12.72
CA ASN A 103 5.76 19.13 -11.80
C ASN A 103 6.10 17.94 -10.91
N MET A 104 7.25 17.98 -10.24
CA MET A 104 7.72 16.87 -9.38
C MET A 104 6.91 16.79 -8.08
N PRO A 105 6.41 15.63 -7.68
CA PRO A 105 5.82 15.46 -6.36
C PRO A 105 6.88 15.67 -5.27
N LYS A 106 6.54 16.42 -4.24
CA LYS A 106 7.39 16.54 -3.05
C LYS A 106 7.32 15.28 -2.19
N ASN A 107 6.15 14.65 -2.11
CA ASN A 107 5.90 13.51 -1.24
C ASN A 107 5.56 12.29 -2.09
N VAL A 108 6.32 11.22 -1.91
CA VAL A 108 6.10 9.91 -2.53
C VAL A 108 5.84 8.89 -1.44
N THR A 109 4.77 8.14 -1.57
CA THR A 109 4.44 7.00 -0.69
C THR A 109 4.41 5.72 -1.51
N VAL A 110 5.05 4.68 -1.01
CA VAL A 110 4.95 3.33 -1.59
C VAL A 110 4.19 2.44 -0.62
N GLU A 111 3.01 1.96 -1.04
CA GLU A 111 2.24 0.96 -0.33
C GLU A 111 2.66 -0.43 -0.79
N THR A 112 3.30 -1.19 0.10
CA THR A 112 3.87 -2.51 -0.19
C THR A 112 3.57 -3.52 0.92
N ASN A 113 3.60 -4.81 0.58
CA ASN A 113 3.53 -5.87 1.59
C ASN A 113 4.86 -6.14 2.30
N GLY A 114 5.95 -5.46 1.93
CA GLY A 114 7.26 -5.57 2.57
C GLY A 114 8.04 -6.84 2.22
N THR A 115 7.69 -7.55 1.13
CA THR A 115 8.32 -8.85 0.81
C THR A 115 9.34 -8.80 -0.32
N LYS A 116 9.50 -7.66 -1.01
CA LYS A 116 10.35 -7.54 -2.21
C LYS A 116 11.51 -6.58 -1.96
N PRO A 117 12.76 -6.98 -2.25
CA PRO A 117 13.91 -6.13 -2.03
C PRO A 117 13.91 -4.91 -2.96
N ILE A 118 14.49 -3.83 -2.48
CA ILE A 118 14.80 -2.65 -3.29
C ILE A 118 15.89 -3.02 -4.30
N THR A 119 15.74 -2.58 -5.55
CA THR A 119 16.83 -2.67 -6.53
C THR A 119 17.85 -1.56 -6.30
N PRO A 120 19.13 -1.77 -6.63
CA PRO A 120 20.13 -0.72 -6.49
C PRO A 120 19.79 0.57 -7.24
N GLU A 121 19.11 0.47 -8.37
CA GLU A 121 18.68 1.62 -9.15
C GLU A 121 17.60 2.44 -8.42
N LEU A 122 16.59 1.78 -7.82
CA LEU A 122 15.58 2.48 -7.04
C LEU A 122 16.15 3.05 -5.74
N GLU A 123 17.04 2.33 -5.07
CA GLU A 123 17.75 2.83 -3.89
C GLU A 123 18.47 4.14 -4.20
N LYS A 124 19.31 4.15 -5.23
CA LYS A 124 20.02 5.36 -5.67
C LYS A 124 19.06 6.48 -6.03
N TYR A 125 17.97 6.18 -6.72
CA TYR A 125 16.95 7.18 -7.06
C TYR A 125 16.30 7.81 -5.83
N ILE A 126 15.98 7.00 -4.80
CA ILE A 126 15.40 7.49 -3.55
C ILE A 126 16.37 8.40 -2.81
N GLU A 127 17.66 8.02 -2.76
CA GLU A 127 18.72 8.86 -2.17
C GLU A 127 18.79 10.22 -2.86
N ASP A 128 18.87 10.25 -4.20
CA ASP A 128 18.91 11.49 -4.97
C ASP A 128 17.64 12.32 -4.77
N PHE A 129 16.46 11.66 -4.75
CA PHE A 129 15.17 12.30 -4.51
C PHE A 129 15.12 13.02 -3.15
N GLN A 130 15.65 12.40 -2.11
CA GLN A 130 15.65 12.95 -0.75
C GLN A 130 16.73 14.04 -0.57
N HIS A 131 17.95 13.80 -1.05
CA HIS A 131 19.09 14.65 -0.77
C HIS A 131 19.23 15.81 -1.77
N ASP A 132 19.06 15.55 -3.05
CA ASP A 132 19.32 16.55 -4.08
C ASP A 132 18.09 17.40 -4.40
N TRP A 133 16.88 16.78 -4.30
CA TRP A 133 15.62 17.46 -4.67
C TRP A 133 14.75 17.81 -3.47
N GLY A 134 15.16 17.44 -2.25
CA GLY A 134 14.44 17.74 -1.02
C GLY A 134 13.07 17.07 -0.94
N GLY A 135 12.90 15.96 -1.63
CA GLY A 135 11.70 15.14 -1.59
C GLY A 135 11.56 14.30 -0.31
N GLU A 136 10.38 13.83 -0.06
CA GLU A 136 10.06 12.97 1.08
C GLU A 136 9.56 11.61 0.58
N TRP A 137 10.28 10.54 0.90
CA TRP A 137 9.91 9.18 0.55
C TRP A 137 9.38 8.44 1.77
N MET A 138 8.17 7.90 1.68
CA MET A 138 7.50 7.20 2.78
C MET A 138 7.18 5.76 2.40
N TRP A 139 7.49 4.83 3.29
CA TRP A 139 7.11 3.45 3.19
C TRP A 139 5.83 3.19 3.98
N SER A 140 4.76 2.76 3.32
CA SER A 140 3.55 2.23 3.96
C SER A 140 3.54 0.72 3.82
N ILE A 141 4.12 0.04 4.81
CA ILE A 141 4.32 -1.41 4.76
C ILE A 141 3.13 -2.10 5.42
N SER A 142 2.43 -2.96 4.66
CA SER A 142 1.28 -3.72 5.14
C SER A 142 1.57 -5.22 5.09
N PRO A 143 2.30 -5.77 6.07
CA PRO A 143 2.59 -7.19 6.13
C PRO A 143 1.30 -8.00 6.25
N LYS A 144 1.20 -9.10 5.52
CA LYS A 144 -0.01 -9.93 5.51
C LYS A 144 0.05 -10.96 6.62
N LEU A 145 -0.89 -10.87 7.57
CA LEU A 145 -0.97 -11.76 8.71
C LEU A 145 -1.67 -13.08 8.32
N TRP A 146 -1.28 -14.19 8.97
CA TRP A 146 -1.95 -15.48 8.77
C TRP A 146 -3.42 -15.43 9.19
N HIS A 147 -3.71 -14.87 10.37
CA HIS A 147 -5.05 -14.86 10.96
C HIS A 147 -6.06 -13.96 10.24
N THR A 148 -5.60 -13.05 9.39
CA THR A 148 -6.48 -12.15 8.64
C THR A 148 -6.39 -12.34 7.13
N ALA A 149 -5.20 -12.61 6.61
CA ALA A 149 -4.95 -12.74 5.18
C ALA A 149 -4.66 -14.18 4.73
N GLY A 150 -4.41 -15.11 5.67
CA GLY A 150 -4.06 -16.49 5.35
C GLY A 150 -2.71 -16.66 4.66
N GLU A 151 -1.83 -15.65 4.75
CA GLU A 151 -0.51 -15.75 4.11
C GLU A 151 0.51 -16.39 5.08
N GLN A 152 1.28 -17.35 4.56
CA GLN A 152 2.28 -18.05 5.36
C GLN A 152 3.34 -17.08 5.89
N HIS A 153 3.62 -17.12 7.20
CA HIS A 153 4.57 -16.24 7.89
C HIS A 153 5.92 -16.13 7.15
N LYS A 154 6.52 -17.27 6.79
CA LYS A 154 7.80 -17.30 6.06
C LYS A 154 7.79 -16.52 4.73
N LYS A 155 6.64 -16.36 4.10
CA LYS A 155 6.51 -15.60 2.85
C LYS A 155 6.17 -14.15 3.09
N ALA A 156 5.31 -13.89 4.08
CA ALA A 156 4.78 -12.56 4.38
C ALA A 156 5.75 -11.69 5.18
N ILE A 157 6.58 -12.29 6.04
CA ILE A 157 7.44 -11.57 6.96
C ILE A 157 8.89 -11.70 6.50
N GLN A 158 9.44 -10.58 6.05
CA GLN A 158 10.80 -10.47 5.50
C GLN A 158 11.56 -9.35 6.24
N PRO A 159 12.11 -9.63 7.44
CA PRO A 159 12.72 -8.59 8.28
C PRO A 159 13.85 -7.84 7.59
N ASP A 160 14.73 -8.54 6.89
CA ASP A 160 15.87 -7.93 6.20
C ASP A 160 15.43 -6.95 5.10
N VAL A 161 14.34 -7.27 4.39
CA VAL A 161 13.77 -6.38 3.37
C VAL A 161 13.23 -5.11 4.00
N VAL A 162 12.46 -5.25 5.08
CA VAL A 162 11.84 -4.12 5.79
C VAL A 162 12.92 -3.27 6.50
N GLY A 163 13.94 -3.91 7.07
CA GLY A 163 15.10 -3.22 7.62
C GLY A 163 15.82 -2.37 6.57
N LYS A 164 16.01 -2.91 5.36
CA LYS A 164 16.59 -2.15 4.25
C LYS A 164 15.72 -0.96 3.82
N TYR A 165 14.39 -1.10 3.84
CA TYR A 165 13.50 0.04 3.57
C TYR A 165 13.70 1.17 4.61
N ALA A 166 13.81 0.82 5.89
CA ALA A 166 14.05 1.77 6.97
C ALA A 166 15.46 2.39 6.96
N GLU A 167 16.41 1.72 6.35
CA GLU A 167 17.74 2.28 6.08
C GLU A 167 17.69 3.36 5.01
N VAL A 168 17.02 3.09 3.88
CA VAL A 168 16.91 3.96 2.70
C VAL A 168 16.05 5.20 2.97
N SER A 169 14.96 5.07 3.72
CA SER A 169 14.17 6.21 4.18
C SER A 169 13.72 6.04 5.62
N LYS A 170 13.90 7.08 6.43
CA LYS A 170 13.46 7.10 7.85
C LYS A 170 11.97 7.37 8.02
N ARG A 171 11.26 7.64 6.94
CA ARG A 171 9.81 7.85 6.95
C ARG A 171 9.09 6.57 6.55
N GLY A 172 8.21 6.10 7.41
CA GLY A 172 7.41 4.90 7.12
C GLY A 172 6.44 4.55 8.23
N GLN A 173 5.67 3.52 7.98
CA GLN A 173 4.76 2.90 8.92
C GLN A 173 4.67 1.39 8.69
N LEU A 174 4.43 0.63 9.76
CA LEU A 174 4.01 -0.75 9.71
C LEU A 174 2.49 -0.77 9.92
N LYS A 175 1.71 -1.08 8.89
CA LYS A 175 0.25 -1.07 8.93
C LYS A 175 -0.28 -2.50 8.92
N TYR A 176 -0.82 -2.96 10.03
CA TYR A 176 -1.38 -4.29 10.16
C TYR A 176 -2.91 -4.26 10.13
N VAL A 177 -3.49 -5.23 9.42
CA VAL A 177 -4.93 -5.48 9.45
C VAL A 177 -5.21 -6.61 10.42
N VAL A 178 -6.03 -6.35 11.45
CA VAL A 178 -6.35 -7.30 12.51
C VAL A 178 -7.87 -7.57 12.56
N ASN A 179 -8.23 -8.75 13.08
CA ASN A 179 -9.63 -9.14 13.30
C ASN A 179 -10.07 -9.04 14.77
N GLY A 180 -9.23 -8.45 15.63
CA GLY A 180 -9.51 -8.29 17.06
C GLY A 180 -9.27 -9.53 17.91
N THR A 181 -8.90 -10.68 17.35
CA THR A 181 -8.59 -11.88 18.13
C THR A 181 -7.20 -11.79 18.74
N GLU A 182 -7.00 -12.45 19.88
CA GLU A 182 -5.71 -12.47 20.56
C GLU A 182 -4.59 -13.07 19.68
N GLU A 183 -4.92 -14.02 18.82
CA GLU A 183 -3.98 -14.59 17.87
C GLU A 183 -3.48 -13.55 16.88
N SER A 184 -4.36 -12.68 16.36
CA SER A 184 -3.95 -11.61 15.46
C SER A 184 -3.07 -10.56 16.15
N TRP A 185 -3.33 -10.27 17.42
CA TRP A 185 -2.51 -9.35 18.22
C TRP A 185 -1.11 -9.90 18.50
N ARG A 186 -1.00 -11.19 18.88
CA ARG A 186 0.31 -11.85 19.06
C ARG A 186 1.13 -11.84 17.77
N GLU A 187 0.47 -12.04 16.64
CA GLU A 187 1.14 -12.00 15.34
C GLU A 187 1.69 -10.60 15.02
N VAL A 188 0.95 -9.53 15.36
CA VAL A 188 1.43 -8.14 15.25
C VAL A 188 2.66 -7.90 16.14
N GLU A 189 2.60 -8.33 17.41
CA GLU A 189 3.69 -8.16 18.38
C GLU A 189 4.97 -8.89 17.92
N GLU A 190 4.83 -10.16 17.52
CA GLU A 190 5.97 -10.96 17.04
C GLU A 190 6.59 -10.37 15.78
N ASN A 191 5.78 -10.02 14.79
CA ASN A 191 6.28 -9.46 13.54
C ASN A 191 6.93 -8.09 13.76
N THR A 192 6.35 -7.25 14.62
CA THR A 192 6.93 -5.97 14.99
C THR A 192 8.31 -6.16 15.65
N ARG A 193 8.43 -7.12 16.56
CA ARG A 193 9.71 -7.45 17.20
C ARG A 193 10.77 -7.84 16.15
N LEU A 194 10.42 -8.72 15.21
CA LEU A 194 11.34 -9.13 14.14
C LEU A 194 11.79 -7.95 13.28
N PHE A 195 10.88 -7.04 12.93
CA PHE A 195 11.24 -5.84 12.18
C PHE A 195 12.11 -4.87 13.00
N ARG A 196 11.87 -4.72 14.31
CA ARG A 196 12.74 -3.95 15.21
C ARG A 196 14.16 -4.53 15.27
N GLU A 197 14.29 -5.84 15.38
CA GLU A 197 15.59 -6.54 15.37
C GLU A 197 16.35 -6.34 14.06
N ALA A 198 15.63 -6.17 12.94
CA ALA A 198 16.20 -5.82 11.64
C ALA A 198 16.46 -4.32 11.42
N GLY A 199 16.27 -3.48 12.45
CA GLY A 199 16.54 -2.04 12.39
C GLY A 199 15.40 -1.15 11.87
N CYS A 200 14.18 -1.66 11.78
CA CYS A 200 13.02 -0.88 11.39
C CYS A 200 12.26 -0.31 12.59
N ASP A 201 12.35 1.01 12.82
CA ASP A 201 11.70 1.72 13.93
C ASP A 201 10.40 2.44 13.53
N PHE A 202 9.82 2.08 12.40
CA PHE A 202 8.58 2.71 11.93
C PHE A 202 7.43 2.55 12.93
N PRO A 203 6.60 3.59 13.13
CA PRO A 203 5.42 3.48 13.98
C PRO A 203 4.48 2.39 13.47
N VAL A 204 3.86 1.69 14.42
CA VAL A 204 2.87 0.65 14.14
C VAL A 204 1.48 1.30 14.06
N TRP A 205 0.77 0.96 13.00
CA TRP A 205 -0.62 1.35 12.75
C TRP A 205 -1.49 0.11 12.63
N ILE A 206 -2.58 0.11 13.34
CA ILE A 206 -3.57 -0.95 13.32
C ILE A 206 -4.80 -0.50 12.53
N MET A 207 -5.33 -1.41 11.74
CA MET A 207 -6.55 -1.24 10.96
C MET A 207 -7.45 -2.47 11.20
N GLY A 208 -8.74 -2.27 11.42
CA GLY A 208 -9.71 -3.36 11.50
C GLY A 208 -9.93 -4.04 10.14
N ILE A 209 -10.15 -5.35 10.15
CA ILE A 209 -10.62 -6.06 8.97
C ILE A 209 -12.08 -5.67 8.67
N GLY A 210 -12.42 -5.49 7.41
CA GLY A 210 -13.76 -5.18 6.95
C GLY A 210 -13.75 -4.46 5.61
N GLY A 211 -14.62 -4.86 4.69
CA GLY A 211 -14.76 -4.26 3.36
C GLY A 211 -16.01 -3.41 3.23
N THR A 212 -16.94 -3.46 4.19
CA THR A 212 -18.19 -2.68 4.19
C THR A 212 -18.29 -1.82 5.44
N PHE A 213 -19.14 -0.80 5.38
CA PHE A 213 -19.40 0.09 6.51
C PHE A 213 -19.92 -0.68 7.74
N GLU A 214 -20.87 -1.59 7.54
CA GLU A 214 -21.45 -2.40 8.60
C GLU A 214 -20.39 -3.30 9.24
N GLY A 215 -19.60 -4.00 8.43
CA GLY A 215 -18.55 -4.91 8.93
C GLY A 215 -17.44 -4.19 9.70
N LEU A 216 -17.13 -2.94 9.35
CA LEU A 216 -16.18 -2.12 10.09
C LEU A 216 -16.77 -1.64 11.42
N THR A 217 -17.99 -1.08 11.42
CA THR A 217 -18.57 -0.47 12.61
C THR A 217 -18.79 -1.45 13.77
N GLU A 218 -18.97 -2.74 13.49
CA GLU A 218 -19.14 -3.77 14.53
C GLU A 218 -17.91 -3.95 15.42
N THR A 219 -16.69 -3.82 14.86
CA THR A 219 -15.45 -4.17 15.56
C THR A 219 -14.48 -3.00 15.71
N GLU A 220 -14.68 -1.92 14.97
CA GLU A 220 -13.72 -0.82 14.84
C GLU A 220 -13.38 -0.17 16.18
N ALA A 221 -14.39 0.14 16.99
CA ALA A 221 -14.18 0.79 18.30
C ALA A 221 -13.35 -0.09 19.24
N SER A 222 -13.68 -1.39 19.35
CA SER A 222 -12.94 -2.30 20.22
C SER A 222 -11.50 -2.53 19.74
N ILE A 223 -11.27 -2.59 18.43
CA ILE A 223 -9.92 -2.72 17.87
C ILE A 223 -9.12 -1.44 18.09
N ALA A 224 -9.75 -0.26 17.97
CA ALA A 224 -9.08 1.02 18.22
C ALA A 224 -8.67 1.16 19.69
N ASP A 225 -9.56 0.84 20.62
CA ASP A 225 -9.27 0.87 22.06
C ASP A 225 -8.13 -0.07 22.42
N GLU A 226 -8.16 -1.30 21.92
CA GLU A 226 -7.11 -2.29 22.17
C GLU A 226 -5.77 -1.87 21.55
N ALA A 227 -5.77 -1.31 20.33
CA ALA A 227 -4.56 -0.80 19.70
C ALA A 227 -3.90 0.29 20.55
N ILE A 228 -4.69 1.24 21.07
CA ILE A 228 -4.19 2.32 21.93
C ILE A 228 -3.64 1.76 23.25
N GLN A 229 -4.32 0.80 23.88
CA GLN A 229 -3.87 0.16 25.10
C GLN A 229 -2.53 -0.57 24.92
N ARG A 230 -2.31 -1.17 23.75
CA ARG A 230 -1.04 -1.81 23.38
C ARG A 230 0.04 -0.85 22.90
N GLY A 231 -0.24 0.48 22.89
CA GLY A 231 0.72 1.51 22.47
C GLY A 231 0.89 1.63 20.95
N TYR A 232 -0.09 1.20 20.17
CA TYR A 232 -0.12 1.34 18.72
C TYR A 232 -1.01 2.50 18.29
N ASN A 233 -0.77 3.01 17.08
CA ASN A 233 -1.69 3.93 16.44
C ASN A 233 -2.85 3.16 15.79
N TYR A 234 -3.98 3.83 15.65
CA TYR A 234 -5.13 3.28 14.93
C TYR A 234 -5.43 4.11 13.67
N THR A 235 -5.86 3.45 12.60
CA THR A 235 -6.37 4.08 11.39
C THR A 235 -7.59 3.34 10.88
N SER A 236 -8.64 4.07 10.50
CA SER A 236 -9.82 3.51 9.86
C SER A 236 -9.65 3.41 8.35
N ARG A 237 -10.57 2.69 7.69
CA ARG A 237 -10.78 2.73 6.24
C ARG A 237 -11.68 3.92 5.89
N VAL A 238 -11.12 5.11 5.87
CA VAL A 238 -11.87 6.36 5.69
C VAL A 238 -12.72 6.34 4.40
N HIS A 239 -12.24 5.73 3.32
CA HIS A 239 -12.99 5.61 2.07
C HIS A 239 -14.26 4.78 2.23
N VAL A 240 -14.25 3.74 3.07
CA VAL A 240 -15.46 2.95 3.38
C VAL A 240 -16.49 3.80 4.13
N HIS A 241 -16.06 4.64 5.06
CA HIS A 241 -16.95 5.57 5.77
C HIS A 241 -17.55 6.65 4.87
N ILE A 242 -16.79 7.12 3.88
CA ILE A 242 -17.22 8.17 2.96
C ILE A 242 -18.10 7.63 1.83
N TYR A 243 -17.72 6.48 1.26
CA TYR A 243 -18.33 5.95 0.04
C TYR A 243 -19.13 4.65 0.25
N GLY A 244 -19.06 4.05 1.45
CA GLY A 244 -19.82 2.84 1.83
C GLY A 244 -19.14 1.51 1.47
N ASN A 245 -18.00 1.54 0.78
CA ASN A 245 -17.27 0.34 0.34
C ASN A 245 -15.78 0.63 0.09
#